data_ad591c3824dd035befded187180e63a3
#
_entry.id   ad591c3824dd035befded187180e63a3
#
_cell.length_a   1.000
_cell.length_b   1.000
_cell.length_c   1.000
_cell.angle_alpha   90.00
_cell.angle_beta   90.00
_cell.angle_gamma   90.00
#
_symmetry.space_group_name_H-M   'P 1'
#
loop_
_entity.id
_entity.type
_entity.pdbx_description
1 polymer ?
#
loop_
_entity_poly.entity_id
_entity_poly.type
_entity_poly.pdbx_seq_one_letter_code
_entity_poly.pdbx_strand_id
1 'polypeptide(L)'
;QLNLYKLRSKVEILNLSNEFVVASISKEKFLELSGSKDKAGHTVNFNHDPIFLDPRTSELGARLIINLEKLYLSLKKLKLKSSNIDEYYQHSHNLGIPPKETQQLQNKIFGIECNFDKLNGIDFKKGCYVGQENTARINLKDKLNKRLFAINVVEGTFNDGDTITFEKKEIGKIVIN
;
A
#
# COMPACT_ATOMS: atom_id res chain seq x y z
N GLN A 1 12.70 -16.70 6.85
CA GLN A 1 11.86 -17.48 5.91
C GLN A 1 12.50 -17.58 4.52
N LEU A 2 12.96 -16.49 3.88
CA LEU A 2 13.55 -16.51 2.53
C LEU A 2 14.71 -17.50 2.39
N ASN A 3 15.53 -17.65 3.41
CA ASN A 3 16.65 -18.60 3.39
C ASN A 3 16.19 -20.07 3.19
N LEU A 4 14.98 -20.44 3.62
CA LEU A 4 14.42 -21.77 3.41
C LEU A 4 14.15 -22.06 1.92
N TYR A 5 13.86 -21.02 1.14
CA TYR A 5 13.56 -21.12 -0.28
C TYR A 5 14.77 -20.91 -1.18
N LYS A 6 15.90 -20.49 -0.63
CA LYS A 6 17.15 -20.32 -1.38
C LYS A 6 17.63 -21.62 -2.02
N LEU A 7 17.47 -22.74 -1.31
CA LEU A 7 17.91 -24.08 -1.74
C LEU A 7 19.37 -24.05 -2.28
N ARG A 8 19.52 -24.48 -3.55
CA ARG A 8 20.82 -24.50 -4.26
C ARG A 8 21.06 -23.27 -5.12
N SER A 9 20.19 -22.27 -5.06
CA SER A 9 20.34 -21.04 -5.87
C SER A 9 21.56 -20.25 -5.39
N LYS A 10 22.35 -19.73 -6.35
CA LYS A 10 23.49 -18.85 -6.08
C LYS A 10 22.98 -17.43 -5.84
N VAL A 11 22.26 -17.21 -4.75
CA VAL A 11 21.74 -15.91 -4.32
C VAL A 11 22.23 -15.59 -2.92
N GLU A 12 22.47 -14.32 -2.66
CA GLU A 12 22.75 -13.79 -1.34
C GLU A 12 21.51 -13.02 -0.84
N ILE A 13 21.18 -13.19 0.44
CA ILE A 13 20.05 -12.52 1.07
C ILE A 13 20.60 -11.72 2.24
N LEU A 14 20.63 -10.41 2.08
CA LEU A 14 21.13 -9.46 3.09
C LEU A 14 19.95 -8.69 3.70
N ASN A 15 20.01 -8.51 5.02
CA ASN A 15 19.11 -7.59 5.71
C ASN A 15 19.80 -6.22 5.83
N LEU A 16 19.30 -5.23 5.10
CA LEU A 16 19.84 -3.88 5.08
C LEU A 16 18.99 -2.89 5.90
N SER A 17 18.12 -3.36 6.76
CA SER A 17 17.18 -2.51 7.53
C SER A 17 17.89 -1.52 8.48
N ASN A 18 19.13 -1.77 8.85
CA ASN A 18 19.94 -0.86 9.68
C ASN A 18 20.63 0.24 8.86
N GLU A 19 20.70 0.07 7.54
CA GLU A 19 21.42 0.99 6.65
C GLU A 19 20.46 1.81 5.80
N PHE A 20 19.31 1.24 5.45
CA PHE A 20 18.34 1.85 4.54
C PHE A 20 17.00 2.08 5.22
N VAL A 21 16.37 3.19 4.83
CA VAL A 21 15.00 3.53 5.22
C VAL A 21 14.14 3.73 3.99
N VAL A 22 12.85 3.55 4.17
CA VAL A 22 11.83 3.91 3.17
C VAL A 22 11.13 5.17 3.65
N ALA A 23 11.27 6.26 2.89
CA ALA A 23 10.52 7.49 3.11
C ALA A 23 9.40 7.62 2.07
N SER A 24 8.30 8.27 2.46
CA SER A 24 7.22 8.65 1.54
C SER A 24 7.26 10.16 1.31
N ILE A 25 7.05 10.57 0.06
CA ILE A 25 6.91 11.98 -0.33
C ILE A 25 5.64 12.15 -1.15
N SER A 26 5.11 13.38 -1.21
CA SER A 26 3.91 13.65 -1.99
C SER A 26 4.13 13.42 -3.49
N LYS A 27 3.04 13.14 -4.21
CA LYS A 27 3.04 12.97 -5.67
C LYS A 27 3.55 14.21 -6.39
N GLU A 28 3.10 15.39 -5.95
CA GLU A 28 3.49 16.69 -6.52
C GLU A 28 5.00 16.85 -6.43
N LYS A 29 5.57 16.51 -5.27
CA LYS A 29 7.02 16.60 -5.06
C LYS A 29 7.81 15.63 -5.94
N PHE A 30 7.30 14.44 -6.16
CA PHE A 30 7.88 13.51 -7.12
C PHE A 30 7.85 14.06 -8.54
N LEU A 31 6.75 14.70 -8.94
CA LEU A 31 6.59 15.24 -10.29
C LEU A 31 7.48 16.45 -10.60
N GLU A 32 8.06 17.10 -9.58
CA GLU A 32 9.09 18.13 -9.76
C GLU A 32 10.45 17.54 -10.20
N LEU A 33 10.65 16.21 -10.05
CA LEU A 33 11.93 15.58 -10.40
C LEU A 33 12.07 15.40 -11.92
N SER A 34 13.29 15.60 -12.42
CA SER A 34 13.59 15.42 -13.84
C SER A 34 13.30 13.97 -14.28
N GLY A 35 12.59 13.83 -15.39
CA GLY A 35 12.22 12.54 -15.95
C GLY A 35 11.06 11.85 -15.28
N SER A 36 10.43 12.48 -14.26
CA SER A 36 9.24 11.94 -13.60
C SER A 36 8.02 11.91 -14.54
N LYS A 37 7.13 10.94 -14.30
CA LYS A 37 5.84 10.81 -15.02
C LYS A 37 4.77 10.38 -14.02
N ASP A 38 3.54 10.88 -14.17
CA ASP A 38 2.39 10.45 -13.40
C ASP A 38 1.90 9.07 -13.86
N LYS A 39 2.61 8.05 -13.40
CA LYS A 39 2.28 6.65 -13.67
C LYS A 39 2.70 5.82 -12.45
N ALA A 40 1.78 5.05 -11.88
CA ALA A 40 2.08 4.14 -10.78
C ALA A 40 3.27 3.23 -11.11
N GLY A 41 4.20 3.12 -10.18
CA GLY A 41 5.44 2.37 -10.35
C GLY A 41 6.53 3.06 -11.19
N HIS A 42 6.27 4.27 -11.74
CA HIS A 42 7.30 5.00 -12.47
C HIS A 42 8.44 5.38 -11.53
N THR A 43 9.66 5.05 -11.92
CA THR A 43 10.88 5.19 -11.11
C THR A 43 11.84 6.19 -11.75
N VAL A 44 12.41 7.05 -10.95
CA VAL A 44 13.53 7.94 -11.29
C VAL A 44 14.65 7.74 -10.27
N ASN A 45 15.88 8.09 -10.63
CA ASN A 45 17.02 8.10 -9.73
C ASN A 45 17.25 9.50 -9.17
N PHE A 46 17.34 9.60 -7.86
CA PHE A 46 17.70 10.84 -7.18
C PHE A 46 18.97 10.60 -6.35
N ASN A 47 20.09 11.22 -6.73
CA ASN A 47 21.39 11.02 -6.09
C ASN A 47 21.81 9.54 -5.98
N HIS A 48 21.54 8.73 -6.99
CA HIS A 48 21.75 7.28 -7.07
C HIS A 48 20.77 6.43 -6.25
N ASP A 49 19.84 7.04 -5.53
CA ASP A 49 18.79 6.32 -4.81
C ASP A 49 17.50 6.28 -5.63
N PRO A 50 16.77 5.16 -5.65
CA PRO A 50 15.53 5.06 -6.42
C PRO A 50 14.39 5.79 -5.71
N ILE A 51 13.66 6.62 -6.46
CA ILE A 51 12.37 7.16 -6.08
C ILE A 51 11.33 6.68 -7.07
N PHE A 52 10.23 6.16 -6.60
CA PHE A 52 9.17 5.64 -7.46
C PHE A 52 7.78 5.96 -6.91
N LEU A 53 6.87 6.32 -7.81
CA LEU A 53 5.46 6.44 -7.45
C LEU A 53 4.94 5.10 -6.94
N ASP A 54 4.13 5.15 -5.88
CA ASP A 54 3.60 3.93 -5.27
C ASP A 54 2.89 3.08 -6.32
N PRO A 55 3.29 1.80 -6.51
CA PRO A 55 2.72 0.96 -7.54
C PRO A 55 1.25 0.61 -7.31
N ARG A 56 0.74 0.79 -6.08
CA ARG A 56 -0.67 0.58 -5.77
C ARG A 56 -1.54 1.67 -6.39
N THR A 57 -1.13 2.92 -6.22
CA THR A 57 -1.73 4.11 -6.85
C THR A 57 -0.78 5.28 -6.74
N SER A 58 -0.71 6.12 -7.78
CA SER A 58 0.11 7.33 -7.76
C SER A 58 -0.33 8.35 -6.69
N GLU A 59 -1.59 8.28 -6.26
CA GLU A 59 -2.15 9.19 -5.25
C GLU A 59 -1.54 8.98 -3.85
N LEU A 60 -0.97 7.81 -3.58
CA LEU A 60 -0.19 7.57 -2.35
C LEU A 60 1.14 8.33 -2.31
N GLY A 61 1.49 9.02 -3.40
CA GLY A 61 2.78 9.67 -3.53
C GLY A 61 3.89 8.70 -3.94
N ALA A 62 5.13 9.08 -3.68
CA ALA A 62 6.29 8.29 -4.04
C ALA A 62 7.06 7.77 -2.84
N ARG A 63 7.77 6.68 -3.04
CA ARG A 63 8.67 6.09 -2.07
C ARG A 63 10.12 6.30 -2.49
N LEU A 64 10.92 6.69 -1.52
CA LEU A 64 12.37 6.84 -1.63
C LEU A 64 13.01 5.74 -0.77
N ILE A 65 13.80 4.88 -1.37
CA ILE A 65 14.66 3.93 -0.64
C ILE A 65 16.03 4.55 -0.54
N ILE A 66 16.45 4.92 0.64
CA ILE A 66 17.66 5.72 0.84
C ILE A 66 18.48 5.21 2.02
N ASN A 67 19.80 5.29 1.87
CA ASN A 67 20.71 5.08 2.99
C ASN A 67 20.48 6.14 4.08
N LEU A 68 20.40 5.71 5.32
CA LEU A 68 20.07 6.55 6.47
C LEU A 68 21.03 7.75 6.62
N GLU A 69 22.32 7.55 6.36
CA GLU A 69 23.33 8.61 6.44
C GLU A 69 23.11 9.72 5.41
N LYS A 70 22.56 9.36 4.24
CA LYS A 70 22.28 10.31 3.15
C LYS A 70 20.91 11.00 3.29
N LEU A 71 20.04 10.51 4.17
CA LEU A 71 18.66 10.97 4.30
C LEU A 71 18.58 12.49 4.52
N TYR A 72 19.36 13.00 5.47
CA TYR A 72 19.36 14.45 5.77
C TYR A 72 19.72 15.32 4.56
N LEU A 73 20.76 14.94 3.81
CA LEU A 73 21.18 15.67 2.61
C LEU A 73 20.11 15.63 1.52
N SER A 74 19.45 14.50 1.37
CA SER A 74 18.37 14.32 0.39
C SER A 74 17.14 15.14 0.75
N LEU A 75 16.74 15.16 2.03
CA LEU A 75 15.66 16.03 2.52
C LEU A 75 15.97 17.51 2.23
N LYS A 76 17.20 17.95 2.51
CA LYS A 76 17.62 19.32 2.25
C LYS A 76 17.60 19.67 0.75
N LYS A 77 18.10 18.79 -0.12
CA LYS A 77 18.08 18.98 -1.57
C LYS A 77 16.65 19.02 -2.15
N LEU A 78 15.77 18.16 -1.63
CA LEU A 78 14.36 18.14 -2.02
C LEU A 78 13.53 19.24 -1.36
N LYS A 79 14.15 20.05 -0.46
CA LYS A 79 13.48 21.09 0.34
C LYS A 79 12.32 20.52 1.16
N LEU A 80 12.50 19.34 1.71
CA LEU A 80 11.50 18.64 2.51
C LEU A 80 11.83 18.74 4.00
N LYS A 81 10.78 18.65 4.81
CA LYS A 81 10.86 18.44 6.27
C LYS A 81 10.22 17.09 6.58
N SER A 82 10.75 16.43 7.60
CA SER A 82 10.09 15.23 8.12
C SER A 82 8.75 15.59 8.76
N SER A 83 7.75 14.76 8.54
CA SER A 83 6.44 14.84 9.14
C SER A 83 6.15 13.59 9.98
N ASN A 84 4.99 13.56 10.63
CA ASN A 84 4.54 12.40 11.38
C ASN A 84 4.08 11.30 10.42
N ILE A 85 4.38 10.04 10.76
CA ILE A 85 3.93 8.86 10.02
C ILE A 85 2.39 8.76 9.98
N ASP A 86 1.70 9.29 10.96
CA ASP A 86 0.24 9.28 11.03
C ASP A 86 -0.41 10.06 9.89
N GLU A 87 0.23 11.12 9.39
CA GLU A 87 -0.25 11.84 8.19
C GLU A 87 -0.27 10.92 6.96
N TYR A 88 0.76 10.09 6.80
CA TYR A 88 0.79 9.09 5.73
C TYR A 88 -0.30 8.04 5.92
N TYR A 89 -0.54 7.57 7.14
CA TYR A 89 -1.58 6.60 7.44
C TYR A 89 -2.97 7.18 7.18
N GLN A 90 -3.23 8.40 7.63
CA GLN A 90 -4.49 9.08 7.36
C GLN A 90 -4.74 9.28 5.87
N HIS A 91 -3.71 9.74 5.13
CA HIS A 91 -3.80 9.86 3.67
C HIS A 91 -4.10 8.52 2.99
N SER A 92 -3.41 7.46 3.41
CA SER A 92 -3.64 6.10 2.90
C SER A 92 -5.06 5.60 3.19
N HIS A 93 -5.59 5.83 4.39
CA HIS A 93 -6.96 5.48 4.77
C HIS A 93 -8.00 6.24 3.92
N ASN A 94 -7.80 7.53 3.68
CA ASN A 94 -8.67 8.34 2.81
C ASN A 94 -8.76 7.77 1.38
N LEU A 95 -7.69 7.13 0.92
CA LEU A 95 -7.66 6.42 -0.36
C LEU A 95 -8.22 4.98 -0.29
N GLY A 96 -8.74 4.56 0.86
CA GLY A 96 -9.24 3.20 1.06
C GLY A 96 -8.15 2.12 1.12
N ILE A 97 -6.93 2.50 1.46
CA ILE A 97 -5.77 1.60 1.53
C ILE A 97 -5.30 1.51 2.98
N PRO A 98 -5.62 0.45 3.72
CA PRO A 98 -5.17 0.30 5.10
C PRO A 98 -3.65 0.04 5.14
N PRO A 99 -2.83 0.93 5.72
CA PRO A 99 -1.38 0.75 5.78
C PRO A 99 -0.93 -0.09 6.97
N LYS A 100 -1.71 -0.12 8.03
CA LYS A 100 -1.43 -0.84 9.29
C LYS A 100 -2.64 -1.65 9.73
N GLU A 101 -2.46 -2.46 10.76
CA GLU A 101 -3.52 -3.27 11.38
C GLU A 101 -4.24 -4.26 10.44
N THR A 102 -3.68 -4.47 9.24
CA THR A 102 -4.21 -5.44 8.27
C THR A 102 -4.23 -6.87 8.80
N GLN A 103 -3.52 -7.15 9.90
CA GLN A 103 -3.58 -8.42 10.62
C GLN A 103 -4.99 -8.72 11.12
N GLN A 104 -5.76 -7.69 11.48
CA GLN A 104 -7.16 -7.84 11.90
C GLN A 104 -8.06 -8.36 10.77
N LEU A 105 -7.65 -8.16 9.52
CA LEU A 105 -8.36 -8.63 8.33
C LEU A 105 -7.97 -10.05 7.93
N GLN A 106 -6.88 -10.59 8.49
CA GLN A 106 -6.40 -11.92 8.17
C GLN A 106 -7.46 -12.99 8.46
N ASN A 107 -7.71 -13.87 7.50
CA ASN A 107 -8.72 -14.93 7.55
C ASN A 107 -10.19 -14.43 7.63
N LYS A 108 -10.46 -13.13 7.60
CA LYS A 108 -11.80 -12.56 7.61
C LYS A 108 -12.30 -12.13 6.24
N ILE A 109 -11.39 -11.66 5.39
CA ILE A 109 -11.69 -11.18 4.04
C ILE A 109 -10.64 -11.63 3.04
N PHE A 110 -11.01 -11.74 1.78
CA PHE A 110 -10.10 -12.09 0.70
C PHE A 110 -9.35 -10.86 0.16
N GLY A 111 -8.17 -11.06 -0.41
CA GLY A 111 -7.37 -9.97 -1.00
C GLY A 111 -8.12 -9.16 -2.05
N ILE A 112 -8.99 -9.80 -2.83
CA ILE A 112 -9.84 -9.11 -3.81
C ILE A 112 -10.92 -8.24 -3.13
N GLU A 113 -11.41 -8.63 -1.96
CA GLU A 113 -12.33 -7.80 -1.14
C GLU A 113 -11.59 -6.60 -0.53
N CYS A 114 -10.26 -6.71 -0.33
CA CYS A 114 -9.37 -5.61 0.07
C CYS A 114 -8.93 -4.72 -1.11
N ASN A 115 -9.57 -4.79 -2.26
CA ASN A 115 -9.24 -4.04 -3.48
C ASN A 115 -7.86 -4.37 -4.08
N PHE A 116 -7.23 -5.51 -3.77
CA PHE A 116 -5.91 -5.86 -4.30
C PHE A 116 -5.91 -5.97 -5.83
N ASP A 117 -7.05 -6.28 -6.45
CA ASP A 117 -7.26 -6.22 -7.90
C ASP A 117 -7.05 -4.80 -8.46
N LYS A 118 -7.57 -3.78 -7.77
CA LYS A 118 -7.44 -2.37 -8.16
C LYS A 118 -6.12 -1.74 -7.75
N LEU A 119 -5.49 -2.28 -6.74
CA LEU A 119 -4.22 -1.80 -6.18
C LEU A 119 -2.99 -2.49 -6.79
N ASN A 120 -3.13 -3.13 -7.94
CA ASN A 120 -2.07 -3.88 -8.62
C ASN A 120 -1.46 -5.00 -7.75
N GLY A 121 -2.19 -5.48 -6.75
CA GLY A 121 -1.75 -6.56 -5.84
C GLY A 121 -2.06 -7.96 -6.35
N ILE A 122 -2.88 -8.10 -7.41
CA ILE A 122 -3.23 -9.37 -8.04
C ILE A 122 -2.99 -9.29 -9.53
N ASP A 123 -2.20 -10.21 -10.06
CA ASP A 123 -2.03 -10.40 -11.50
C ASP A 123 -2.82 -11.64 -11.95
N PHE A 124 -3.94 -11.41 -12.62
CA PHE A 124 -4.80 -12.49 -13.15
C PHE A 124 -4.21 -13.20 -14.37
N LYS A 125 -3.16 -12.65 -14.97
CA LYS A 125 -2.52 -13.21 -16.18
C LYS A 125 -1.30 -14.07 -15.86
N LYS A 126 -0.77 -14.00 -14.63
CA LYS A 126 0.36 -14.83 -14.23
C LYS A 126 -0.03 -16.30 -14.06
N GLY A 127 0.96 -17.18 -14.03
CA GLY A 127 0.79 -18.62 -13.78
C GLY A 127 0.22 -18.95 -12.40
N CYS A 128 0.02 -20.23 -12.13
CA CYS A 128 -0.60 -20.73 -10.90
C CYS A 128 0.18 -20.35 -9.63
N TYR A 129 -0.56 -20.09 -8.55
CA TYR A 129 -0.03 -19.84 -7.22
C TYR A 129 -0.98 -20.40 -6.14
N VAL A 130 -0.45 -20.60 -4.94
CA VAL A 130 -1.25 -21.12 -3.81
C VAL A 130 -2.35 -20.13 -3.44
N GLY A 131 -3.60 -20.60 -3.36
CA GLY A 131 -4.78 -19.74 -3.05
C GLY A 131 -5.42 -19.06 -4.25
N GLN A 132 -4.95 -19.32 -5.47
CA GLN A 132 -5.47 -18.73 -6.70
C GLN A 132 -6.95 -19.04 -6.94
N GLU A 133 -7.41 -20.26 -6.63
CA GLU A 133 -8.75 -20.75 -7.01
C GLU A 133 -9.88 -19.82 -6.53
N ASN A 134 -9.85 -19.42 -5.25
CA ASN A 134 -10.87 -18.53 -4.71
C ASN A 134 -10.83 -17.16 -5.37
N THR A 135 -9.63 -16.59 -5.56
CA THR A 135 -9.45 -15.29 -6.19
C THR A 135 -9.92 -15.30 -7.65
N ALA A 136 -9.54 -16.33 -8.41
CA ALA A 136 -9.99 -16.50 -9.80
C ALA A 136 -11.50 -16.72 -9.90
N ARG A 137 -12.09 -17.55 -9.03
CA ARG A 137 -13.53 -17.80 -9.00
C ARG A 137 -14.35 -16.53 -8.73
N ILE A 138 -13.90 -15.71 -7.78
CA ILE A 138 -14.58 -14.45 -7.44
C ILE A 138 -14.50 -13.49 -8.64
N ASN A 139 -13.32 -13.37 -9.25
CA ASN A 139 -13.11 -12.53 -10.43
C ASN A 139 -13.97 -12.95 -11.63
N LEU A 140 -14.01 -14.26 -11.92
CA LEU A 140 -14.78 -14.78 -13.05
C LEU A 140 -16.31 -14.66 -12.88
N LYS A 141 -16.79 -14.71 -11.63
CA LYS A 141 -18.25 -14.61 -11.37
C LYS A 141 -18.76 -13.19 -11.34
N ASP A 142 -17.87 -12.19 -11.34
CA ASP A 142 -18.19 -10.76 -11.18
C ASP A 142 -19.16 -10.48 -10.01
N LYS A 143 -19.13 -11.34 -9.00
CA LYS A 143 -20.00 -11.31 -7.82
C LYS A 143 -19.20 -11.06 -6.56
N LEU A 144 -18.64 -9.85 -6.47
CA LEU A 144 -18.06 -9.38 -5.22
C LEU A 144 -19.19 -8.83 -4.34
N ASN A 145 -19.50 -9.56 -3.27
CA ASN A 145 -20.56 -9.16 -2.33
C ASN A 145 -20.06 -8.16 -1.28
N LYS A 146 -18.74 -8.04 -1.10
CA LYS A 146 -18.10 -7.19 -0.09
C LYS A 146 -16.89 -6.52 -0.68
N ARG A 147 -16.63 -5.29 -0.26
CA ARG A 147 -15.39 -4.56 -0.51
C ARG A 147 -15.05 -3.67 0.68
N LEU A 148 -13.77 -3.45 0.87
CA LEU A 148 -13.28 -2.47 1.83
C LEU A 148 -13.44 -1.07 1.23
N PHE A 149 -14.06 -0.18 2.01
CA PHE A 149 -14.24 1.22 1.65
C PHE A 149 -13.72 2.10 2.79
N ALA A 150 -13.13 3.24 2.43
CA ALA A 150 -12.95 4.32 3.39
C ALA A 150 -14.28 5.01 3.64
N ILE A 151 -14.55 5.33 4.89
CA ILE A 151 -15.72 6.12 5.30
C ILE A 151 -15.25 7.29 6.14
N ASN A 152 -15.94 8.42 6.02
CA ASN A 152 -15.75 9.56 6.88
C ASN A 152 -16.91 9.64 7.87
N VAL A 153 -16.59 9.69 9.17
CA VAL A 153 -17.59 9.92 10.21
C VAL A 153 -17.77 11.42 10.38
N VAL A 154 -18.97 11.92 10.09
CA VAL A 154 -19.30 13.34 10.18
C VAL A 154 -19.68 13.70 11.61
N GLU A 155 -20.34 12.79 12.33
CA GLU A 155 -20.82 13.02 13.69
C GLU A 155 -20.86 11.70 14.47
N GLY A 156 -20.57 11.77 15.78
CA GLY A 156 -20.59 10.61 16.68
C GLY A 156 -19.25 9.89 16.77
N THR A 157 -19.27 8.73 17.44
CA THR A 157 -18.13 7.83 17.65
C THR A 157 -18.49 6.44 17.17
N PHE A 158 -17.51 5.65 16.82
CA PHE A 158 -17.67 4.26 16.40
C PHE A 158 -16.53 3.40 16.93
N ASN A 159 -16.76 2.11 16.95
CA ASN A 159 -15.77 1.10 17.35
C ASN A 159 -15.64 0.04 16.25
N ASP A 160 -14.53 -0.69 16.29
CA ASP A 160 -14.35 -1.85 15.44
C ASP A 160 -15.46 -2.87 15.67
N GLY A 161 -16.06 -3.35 14.59
CA GLY A 161 -17.17 -4.28 14.62
C GLY A 161 -18.56 -3.64 14.59
N ASP A 162 -18.67 -2.31 14.75
CA ASP A 162 -19.95 -1.63 14.66
C ASP A 162 -20.60 -1.83 13.30
N THR A 163 -21.92 -2.03 13.32
CA THR A 163 -22.72 -2.25 12.12
C THR A 163 -23.14 -0.93 11.50
N ILE A 164 -22.91 -0.78 10.21
CA ILE A 164 -23.39 0.34 9.42
C ILE A 164 -24.75 -0.02 8.84
N THR A 165 -25.75 0.83 9.06
CA THR A 165 -27.12 0.62 8.55
C THR A 165 -27.54 1.77 7.67
N PHE A 166 -28.32 1.47 6.64
CA PHE A 166 -29.02 2.43 5.80
C PHE A 166 -30.47 1.96 5.62
N GLU A 167 -31.44 2.83 5.88
CA GLU A 167 -32.88 2.51 5.83
C GLU A 167 -33.24 1.23 6.60
N LYS A 168 -32.68 1.06 7.81
CA LYS A 168 -32.85 -0.12 8.68
C LYS A 168 -32.28 -1.43 8.14
N LYS A 169 -31.50 -1.39 7.06
CA LYS A 169 -30.79 -2.55 6.52
C LYS A 169 -29.31 -2.44 6.84
N GLU A 170 -28.73 -3.54 7.28
CA GLU A 170 -27.28 -3.64 7.43
C GLU A 170 -26.60 -3.56 6.04
N ILE A 171 -25.72 -2.59 5.86
CA ILE A 171 -24.95 -2.39 4.62
C ILE A 171 -23.45 -2.64 4.79
N GLY A 172 -22.96 -2.69 6.00
CA GLY A 172 -21.56 -2.93 6.28
C GLY A 172 -21.21 -3.00 7.75
N LYS A 173 -19.90 -3.19 8.01
CA LYS A 173 -19.32 -3.19 9.36
C LYS A 173 -18.01 -2.42 9.37
N ILE A 174 -17.73 -1.74 10.47
CA ILE A 174 -16.41 -1.17 10.73
C ILE A 174 -15.43 -2.32 10.97
N VAL A 175 -14.32 -2.33 10.26
CA VAL A 175 -13.33 -3.41 10.36
C VAL A 175 -11.95 -2.93 10.78
N ILE A 176 -11.66 -1.65 10.59
CA ILE A 176 -10.43 -0.97 11.02
C ILE A 176 -10.80 0.48 11.33
N ASN A 177 -10.33 0.96 12.46
CA ASN A 177 -10.47 2.34 12.92
C ASN A 177 -9.08 3.01 12.99
#